data_def09c95653ee86175db87832913f81c
#
_entry.id   def09c95653ee86175db87832913f81c
#
_cell.length_a   1.000
_cell.length_b   1.000
_cell.length_c   1.000
_cell.angle_alpha   90.00
_cell.angle_beta   90.00
_cell.angle_gamma   90.00
#
_symmetry.space_group_name_H-M   'P 1'
#
loop_
_entity.id
_entity.type
_entity.pdbx_description
1 polymer ?
#
loop_
_entity_poly.entity_id
_entity_poly.type
_entity_poly.pdbx_seq_one_letter_code
_entity_poly.pdbx_strand_id
1 'polypeptide(L)'
;MFWKYIVIAAASYLLGSLNFGVIVSQIALNQDLRTLGSGNAGTTNALRVMGPKLASLVFVGDILKGFAAAFIGRWMGQEGELVAFFFVILGHVYPLYFGFRGGKGILTM
;
A
#
# COMPACT_ATOMS: atom_id res chain seq x y z
N MET A 1 8.39 -19.18 -18.32
CA MET A 1 9.32 -18.48 -17.42
C MET A 1 8.88 -17.07 -17.10
N PHE A 2 8.65 -16.22 -18.09
CA PHE A 2 8.18 -14.86 -17.83
C PHE A 2 6.84 -14.79 -17.13
N TRP A 3 5.99 -15.79 -17.33
CA TRP A 3 4.67 -15.77 -16.70
C TRP A 3 4.74 -15.73 -15.18
N LYS A 4 5.81 -16.30 -14.60
CA LYS A 4 5.97 -16.27 -13.14
C LYS A 4 6.23 -14.85 -12.65
N TYR A 5 7.01 -14.08 -13.39
CA TYR A 5 7.24 -12.67 -13.05
C TYR A 5 5.95 -11.86 -13.18
N ILE A 6 5.13 -12.18 -14.17
CA ILE A 6 3.84 -11.51 -14.33
C ILE A 6 2.93 -11.81 -13.15
N VAL A 7 2.90 -13.05 -12.67
CA VAL A 7 2.12 -13.43 -11.49
C VAL A 7 2.63 -12.68 -10.27
N ILE A 8 3.94 -12.63 -10.07
CA ILE A 8 4.53 -11.90 -8.94
C ILE A 8 4.16 -10.42 -9.02
N ALA A 9 4.29 -9.81 -10.19
CA ALA A 9 3.96 -8.41 -10.38
C ALA A 9 2.49 -8.13 -10.06
N ALA A 10 1.60 -8.94 -10.61
CA ALA A 10 0.17 -8.77 -10.40
C ALA A 10 -0.21 -8.96 -8.92
N ALA A 11 0.28 -10.02 -8.29
CA ALA A 11 -0.02 -10.29 -6.89
C ALA A 11 0.53 -9.18 -5.99
N SER A 12 1.74 -8.73 -6.24
CA SER A 12 2.37 -7.67 -5.44
C SER A 12 1.65 -6.33 -5.62
N TYR A 13 1.24 -6.03 -6.85
CA TYR A 13 0.46 -4.82 -7.10
C TYR A 13 -0.88 -4.86 -6.36
N LEU A 14 -1.56 -5.99 -6.38
CA LEU A 14 -2.83 -6.12 -5.67
C LEU A 14 -2.65 -6.02 -4.16
N LEU A 15 -1.57 -6.61 -3.61
CA LEU A 15 -1.25 -6.46 -2.19
C LEU A 15 -0.96 -5.00 -1.85
N GLY A 16 -0.15 -4.34 -2.66
CA GLY A 16 0.17 -2.94 -2.45
C GLY A 16 -1.06 -2.05 -2.49
N SER A 17 -2.04 -2.43 -3.33
CA SER A 17 -3.28 -1.68 -3.47
C SER A 17 -4.15 -1.73 -2.22
N LEU A 18 -3.89 -2.65 -1.28
CA LEU A 18 -4.54 -2.64 0.02
C LEU A 18 -3.98 -1.46 0.81
N ASN A 19 -4.61 -0.32 0.69
CA ASN A 19 -4.13 0.90 1.34
C ASN A 19 -4.69 0.95 2.76
N PHE A 20 -3.86 0.62 3.74
CA PHE A 20 -4.30 0.53 5.11
C PHE A 20 -4.67 1.87 5.71
N GLY A 21 -4.07 2.97 5.23
CA GLY A 21 -4.49 4.29 5.65
C GLY A 21 -5.95 4.56 5.31
N VAL A 22 -6.34 4.24 4.09
CA VAL A 22 -7.74 4.40 3.65
C VAL A 22 -8.64 3.42 4.39
N ILE A 23 -8.23 2.15 4.48
CA ILE A 23 -9.04 1.11 5.12
C ILE A 23 -9.31 1.45 6.58
N VAL A 24 -8.27 1.78 7.34
CA VAL A 24 -8.39 2.05 8.76
C VAL A 24 -9.23 3.32 8.99
N SER A 25 -9.01 4.36 8.19
CA SER A 25 -9.77 5.60 8.36
C SER A 25 -11.25 5.40 8.03
N GLN A 26 -11.56 4.60 7.02
CA GLN A 26 -12.95 4.32 6.67
C GLN A 26 -13.66 3.53 7.77
N ILE A 27 -12.96 2.58 8.39
CA ILE A 27 -13.54 1.78 9.46
C ILE A 27 -13.68 2.60 10.75
N ALA A 28 -12.63 3.34 11.12
CA ALA A 28 -12.58 4.03 12.40
C ALA A 28 -13.32 5.37 12.39
N LEU A 29 -13.24 6.10 11.28
CA LEU A 29 -13.79 7.45 11.19
C LEU A 29 -14.93 7.57 10.20
N ASN A 30 -15.21 6.52 9.47
CA ASN A 30 -16.18 6.53 8.37
C ASN A 30 -15.85 7.60 7.33
N GLN A 31 -14.56 7.89 7.16
CA GLN A 31 -14.05 8.90 6.22
C GLN A 31 -12.79 8.37 5.57
N ASP A 32 -12.46 8.93 4.40
CA ASP A 32 -11.28 8.53 3.65
C ASP A 32 -10.11 9.41 4.08
N LEU A 33 -9.01 8.79 4.54
CA LEU A 33 -7.83 9.51 4.98
C LEU A 33 -7.30 10.48 3.93
N ARG A 34 -7.50 10.18 2.66
CA ARG A 34 -7.03 11.03 1.56
C ARG A 34 -7.76 12.37 1.48
N THR A 35 -8.88 12.51 2.19
CA THR A 35 -9.63 13.77 2.25
C THR A 35 -9.37 14.53 3.55
N LEU A 36 -8.50 14.02 4.41
CA LEU A 36 -8.25 14.58 5.75
C LEU A 36 -6.80 14.98 5.90
N GLY A 37 -6.55 15.94 6.73
CA GLY A 37 -5.21 16.42 7.04
C GLY A 37 -4.46 16.84 5.77
N SER A 38 -3.28 16.25 5.53
CA SER A 38 -2.49 16.54 4.34
C SER A 38 -3.03 15.87 3.08
N GLY A 39 -4.00 14.98 3.21
CA GLY A 39 -4.51 14.22 2.09
C GLY A 39 -3.67 13.01 1.72
N ASN A 40 -2.60 12.75 2.43
CA ASN A 40 -1.73 11.60 2.18
C ASN A 40 -2.31 10.38 2.90
N ALA A 41 -2.30 9.24 2.23
CA ALA A 41 -2.81 7.98 2.79
C ALA A 41 -1.76 7.25 3.65
N GLY A 42 -0.66 7.89 4.00
CA GLY A 42 0.43 7.27 4.73
C GLY A 42 0.33 7.41 6.24
N THR A 43 1.28 6.77 6.93
CA THR A 43 1.33 6.72 8.38
C THR A 43 1.44 8.10 9.03
N THR A 44 2.21 9.01 8.45
CA THR A 44 2.38 10.35 9.03
C THR A 44 1.06 11.10 9.08
N ASN A 45 0.28 11.07 8.00
CA ASN A 45 -1.01 11.71 8.00
C ASN A 45 -2.00 10.94 8.89
N ALA A 46 -1.90 9.62 8.93
CA ALA A 46 -2.71 8.81 9.83
C ALA A 46 -2.46 9.21 11.27
N LEU A 47 -1.21 9.45 11.66
CA LEU A 47 -0.86 9.90 12.99
C LEU A 47 -1.50 11.26 13.29
N ARG A 48 -1.44 12.18 12.33
CA ARG A 48 -1.99 13.53 12.48
C ARG A 48 -3.50 13.52 12.65
N VAL A 49 -4.18 12.68 11.88
CA VAL A 49 -5.65 12.67 11.83
C VAL A 49 -6.27 11.73 12.85
N MET A 50 -5.68 10.55 13.05
CA MET A 50 -6.29 9.49 13.84
C MET A 50 -5.58 9.20 15.17
N GLY A 51 -4.38 9.72 15.36
CA GLY A 51 -3.60 9.47 16.56
C GLY A 51 -2.72 8.21 16.45
N PRO A 52 -1.85 8.01 17.48
CA PRO A 52 -0.81 7.00 17.38
C PRO A 52 -1.31 5.56 17.33
N LYS A 53 -2.42 5.27 17.98
CA LYS A 53 -2.92 3.89 18.03
C LYS A 53 -3.38 3.42 16.64
N LEU A 54 -4.20 4.21 15.98
CA LEU A 54 -4.70 3.86 14.64
C LEU A 54 -3.60 4.00 13.60
N ALA A 55 -2.71 4.98 13.74
CA ALA A 55 -1.57 5.10 12.85
C ALA A 55 -0.65 3.89 12.92
N SER A 56 -0.52 3.29 14.10
CA SER A 56 0.26 2.06 14.25
C SER A 56 -0.33 0.91 13.44
N LEU A 57 -1.64 0.82 13.38
CA LEU A 57 -2.31 -0.20 12.56
C LEU A 57 -2.02 0.01 11.08
N VAL A 58 -2.03 1.26 10.63
CA VAL A 58 -1.69 1.60 9.25
C VAL A 58 -0.26 1.19 8.94
N PHE A 59 0.66 1.54 9.82
CA PHE A 59 2.08 1.26 9.66
C PHE A 59 2.33 -0.25 9.58
N VAL A 60 1.77 -1.01 10.53
CA VAL A 60 1.93 -2.47 10.57
C VAL A 60 1.34 -3.10 9.31
N GLY A 61 0.15 -2.66 8.91
CA GLY A 61 -0.48 -3.18 7.71
C GLY A 61 0.35 -2.96 6.46
N ASP A 62 0.89 -1.77 6.31
CA ASP A 62 1.72 -1.43 5.15
C ASP A 62 3.03 -2.23 5.14
N ILE A 63 3.63 -2.44 6.31
CA ILE A 63 4.84 -3.26 6.41
C ILE A 63 4.51 -4.72 6.08
N LEU A 64 3.42 -5.24 6.61
CA LEU A 64 3.06 -6.64 6.37
C LEU A 64 2.79 -6.91 4.90
N LYS A 65 2.13 -5.99 4.20
CA LYS A 65 1.91 -6.20 2.78
C LYS A 65 3.21 -6.20 1.99
N GLY A 66 4.19 -5.39 2.41
CA GLY A 66 5.51 -5.40 1.80
C GLY A 66 6.23 -6.72 2.00
N PHE A 67 6.19 -7.26 3.22
CA PHE A 67 6.78 -8.57 3.49
C PHE A 67 6.07 -9.68 2.73
N ALA A 68 4.75 -9.62 2.66
CA ALA A 68 3.99 -10.63 1.91
C ALA A 68 4.37 -10.62 0.43
N ALA A 69 4.52 -9.44 -0.16
CA ALA A 69 4.94 -9.32 -1.54
C ALA A 69 6.36 -9.86 -1.74
N ALA A 70 7.28 -9.53 -0.84
CA ALA A 70 8.65 -10.03 -0.91
C ALA A 70 8.68 -11.55 -0.82
N PHE A 71 7.85 -12.13 0.05
CA PHE A 71 7.76 -13.57 0.19
C PHE A 71 7.30 -14.22 -1.12
N ILE A 72 6.28 -13.65 -1.74
CA ILE A 72 5.80 -14.13 -3.05
C ILE A 72 6.92 -14.00 -4.09
N GLY A 73 7.64 -12.89 -4.07
CA GLY A 73 8.70 -12.64 -5.04
C GLY A 73 9.84 -13.64 -4.94
N ARG A 74 10.07 -14.18 -3.74
CA ARG A 74 11.15 -15.17 -3.55
C ARG A 74 10.98 -16.42 -4.38
N TRP A 75 9.79 -16.68 -4.87
CA TRP A 75 9.52 -17.75 -5.79
C TRP A 75 10.49 -17.73 -6.99
N MET A 76 10.89 -16.54 -7.44
CA MET A 76 11.83 -16.37 -8.54
C MET A 76 13.17 -15.80 -8.07
N GLY A 77 13.51 -16.01 -6.80
CA GLY A 77 14.78 -15.57 -6.24
C GLY A 77 14.88 -14.07 -6.08
N GLN A 78 16.09 -13.55 -6.14
CA GLN A 78 16.36 -12.14 -5.91
C GLN A 78 15.68 -11.25 -6.94
N GLU A 79 15.66 -11.67 -8.18
CA GLU A 79 14.99 -10.91 -9.23
C GLU A 79 13.48 -10.83 -9.00
N GLY A 80 12.89 -11.94 -8.53
CA GLY A 80 11.47 -11.95 -8.18
C GLY A 80 11.17 -11.01 -7.02
N GLU A 81 12.06 -10.94 -6.04
CA GLU A 81 11.90 -10.02 -4.92
C GLU A 81 11.93 -8.57 -5.39
N LEU A 82 12.80 -8.24 -6.34
CA LEU A 82 12.86 -6.90 -6.89
C LEU A 82 11.58 -6.53 -7.65
N VAL A 83 11.06 -7.47 -8.42
CA VAL A 83 9.79 -7.27 -9.12
C VAL A 83 8.67 -7.04 -8.11
N ALA A 84 8.60 -7.87 -7.07
CA ALA A 84 7.58 -7.72 -6.03
C ALA A 84 7.68 -6.38 -5.33
N PHE A 85 8.88 -5.96 -4.99
CA PHE A 85 9.12 -4.70 -4.31
C PHE A 85 8.61 -3.53 -5.15
N PHE A 86 8.98 -3.52 -6.43
CA PHE A 86 8.54 -2.45 -7.33
C PHE A 86 7.01 -2.39 -7.42
N PHE A 87 6.38 -3.53 -7.63
CA PHE A 87 4.93 -3.55 -7.85
C PHE A 87 4.11 -3.35 -6.57
N VAL A 88 4.63 -3.75 -5.41
CA VAL A 88 3.94 -3.45 -4.16
C VAL A 88 3.95 -1.94 -3.89
N ILE A 89 5.05 -1.27 -4.22
CA ILE A 89 5.13 0.19 -4.10
C ILE A 89 4.19 0.85 -5.11
N LEU A 90 4.17 0.35 -6.33
CA LEU A 90 3.29 0.88 -7.37
C LEU A 90 1.83 0.75 -6.93
N GLY A 91 1.46 -0.38 -6.34
CA GLY A 91 0.12 -0.59 -5.81
C GLY A 91 -0.20 0.36 -4.65
N HIS A 92 0.78 0.63 -3.80
CA HIS A 92 0.60 1.56 -2.70
C HIS A 92 0.33 2.98 -3.21
N VAL A 93 1.03 3.40 -4.25
CA VAL A 93 0.90 4.75 -4.81
C VAL A 93 -0.35 4.87 -5.70
N TYR A 94 -0.64 3.82 -6.48
CA TYR A 94 -1.77 3.81 -7.43
C TYR A 94 -2.70 2.62 -7.14
N PRO A 95 -3.39 2.63 -5.99
CA PRO A 95 -4.17 1.45 -5.58
C PRO A 95 -5.39 1.23 -6.46
N LEU A 96 -5.51 0.01 -6.97
CA LEU A 96 -6.63 -0.38 -7.83
C LEU A 96 -7.97 -0.20 -7.13
N TYR A 97 -8.04 -0.58 -5.86
CA TYR A 97 -9.30 -0.58 -5.11
C TYR A 97 -9.78 0.82 -4.73
N PHE A 98 -8.93 1.82 -4.85
CA PHE A 98 -9.22 3.16 -4.35
C PHE A 98 -9.00 4.24 -5.41
N GLY A 99 -9.31 3.92 -6.65
CA GLY A 99 -9.27 4.88 -7.74
C GLY A 99 -7.89 5.31 -8.16
N PHE A 100 -6.89 4.47 -7.93
CA PHE A 100 -5.49 4.71 -8.30
C PHE A 100 -4.88 5.94 -7.62
N ARG A 101 -5.42 6.34 -6.47
CA ARG A 101 -4.88 7.44 -5.68
C ARG A 101 -4.51 6.93 -4.30
N GLY A 102 -3.22 6.81 -4.04
CA GLY A 102 -2.72 6.36 -2.75
C GLY A 102 -1.72 7.33 -2.17
N GLY A 103 -0.49 7.26 -2.64
CA GLY A 103 0.58 8.04 -2.08
C GLY A 103 0.49 9.53 -2.41
N LYS A 104 1.34 10.29 -1.72
CA LYS A 104 1.35 11.75 -1.79
C LYS A 104 1.58 12.28 -3.21
N GLY A 105 2.41 11.61 -3.99
CA GLY A 105 2.74 12.08 -5.32
C GLY A 105 1.54 12.21 -6.23
N ILE A 106 0.58 11.30 -6.06
CA ILE A 106 -0.62 11.31 -6.90
C ILE A 106 -1.54 12.48 -6.53
N LEU A 107 -1.52 12.88 -5.27
CA LEU A 107 -2.42 13.92 -4.77
C LEU A 107 -2.01 15.31 -5.23
N THR A 108 -0.76 15.47 -5.64
CA THR A 108 -0.29 16.77 -6.11
C THR A 108 -0.58 16.99 -7.58
N MET A 109 -1.07 15.97 -8.23
CA MET A 109 -1.47 16.04 -9.62
C MET A 109 -2.95 16.36 -9.74
#